data_40ed9b8691ca3e544b6fbb47d81959c3
#
_entry.id   40ed9b8691ca3e544b6fbb47d81959c3
#
_cell.length_a   1.000
_cell.length_b   1.000
_cell.length_c   1.000
_cell.angle_alpha   90.00
_cell.angle_beta   90.00
_cell.angle_gamma   90.00
#
_symmetry.space_group_name_H-M   'P 1'
#
loop_
_entity.id
_entity.type
_entity.pdbx_description
1 polymer ?
#
loop_
_entity_poly.entity_id
_entity_poly.type
_entity_poly.pdbx_seq_one_letter_code
_entity_poly.pdbx_strand_id
1 'polypeptide(L)'
;MKVLFVADRPDAYIHGIWFHRINLPTQALKLRGHAVRQMSIGSEIPKELLEWPDVVVFGRTYPTQYNPVKWMKEFKAQGVRVIYDMDDDFWQVAKNNPSVLVSNALKDQYESQIKEADIVITPSEVLAKKFKKYFKKKIHLCPNGVDLASYIERPHIHQELVIGYMGAASHWGDLHLIGQVVNDLAKKYDFLFAIYGLTGEPLEAAMYFYQRTLAGNFAPEKNEYYRSAIKFAEQLKDLKTMHVPFMPPELHPSVLSRCDFDIGIAPLEDTTFNAGKSCVKYYEYASVGTAVLASDVLPYSKEVGYLTKNTYKDWYKKLEKLIVDKEFREKLGKKQQDWVHKNRSLDAIGLPWELALQGEGIKGLKVLNQS
;
A
#
# COMPACT_ATOMS: atom_id res chain seq x y z
N MET A 1 -9.94 25.75 0.37
CA MET A 1 -8.66 25.93 1.10
C MET A 1 -7.50 25.82 0.12
N LYS A 2 -6.37 26.44 0.45
CA LYS A 2 -5.08 26.24 -0.21
C LYS A 2 -4.30 25.19 0.57
N VAL A 3 -3.99 24.08 -0.07
CA VAL A 3 -3.33 22.92 0.55
C VAL A 3 -1.99 22.66 -0.11
N LEU A 4 -0.93 22.57 0.68
CA LEU A 4 0.40 22.23 0.21
C LEU A 4 0.79 20.83 0.72
N PHE A 5 1.06 19.89 -0.19
CA PHE A 5 1.68 18.63 0.17
C PHE A 5 3.20 18.73 0.04
N VAL A 6 3.91 18.27 1.06
CA VAL A 6 5.37 18.22 1.08
C VAL A 6 5.81 16.77 1.03
N ALA A 7 6.44 16.37 -0.09
CA ALA A 7 7.06 15.06 -0.24
C ALA A 7 8.42 15.04 0.46
N ASP A 8 8.87 13.85 0.82
CA ASP A 8 10.09 13.64 1.60
C ASP A 8 11.39 13.90 0.84
N ARG A 9 11.34 13.87 -0.50
CA ARG A 9 12.52 14.05 -1.36
C ARG A 9 12.13 14.29 -2.82
N PRO A 10 13.06 14.81 -3.66
CA PRO A 10 12.76 15.14 -5.06
C PRO A 10 12.33 13.96 -5.94
N ASP A 11 12.76 12.73 -5.62
CA ASP A 11 12.40 11.51 -6.35
C ASP A 11 11.22 10.75 -5.72
N ALA A 12 10.52 11.34 -4.73
CA ALA A 12 9.42 10.69 -4.02
C ALA A 12 8.28 10.25 -4.95
N TYR A 13 8.06 10.94 -6.05
CA TYR A 13 7.00 10.65 -7.02
C TYR A 13 7.11 9.27 -7.69
N ILE A 14 8.28 8.62 -7.66
CA ILE A 14 8.46 7.24 -8.16
C ILE A 14 8.02 6.17 -7.14
N HIS A 15 7.61 6.57 -5.94
CA HIS A 15 7.26 5.65 -4.87
C HIS A 15 5.75 5.55 -4.66
N GLY A 16 5.27 4.34 -4.38
CA GLY A 16 3.85 4.08 -4.13
C GLY A 16 3.28 4.91 -2.97
N ILE A 17 4.11 5.27 -1.96
CA ILE A 17 3.70 6.14 -0.85
C ILE A 17 3.28 7.51 -1.36
N TRP A 18 4.11 8.15 -2.20
CA TRP A 18 3.75 9.42 -2.81
C TRP A 18 2.45 9.30 -3.61
N PHE A 19 2.30 8.23 -4.39
CA PHE A 19 1.12 8.01 -5.21
C PHE A 19 -0.16 7.92 -4.35
N HIS A 20 -0.17 7.05 -3.34
CA HIS A 20 -1.36 6.82 -2.53
C HIS A 20 -1.61 7.89 -1.45
N ARG A 21 -0.56 8.57 -0.96
CA ARG A 21 -0.68 9.49 0.18
C ARG A 21 -0.52 10.96 -0.17
N ILE A 22 -0.08 11.27 -1.39
CA ILE A 22 0.06 12.65 -1.88
C ILE A 22 -0.70 12.83 -3.18
N ASN A 23 -0.40 12.03 -4.22
CA ASN A 23 -0.96 12.26 -5.55
C ASN A 23 -2.48 12.02 -5.59
N LEU A 24 -2.96 10.86 -5.16
CA LEU A 24 -4.40 10.57 -5.16
C LEU A 24 -5.19 11.51 -4.24
N PRO A 25 -4.76 11.82 -3.00
CA PRO A 25 -5.42 12.84 -2.18
C PRO A 25 -5.41 14.24 -2.81
N THR A 26 -4.33 14.62 -3.49
CA THR A 26 -4.28 15.88 -4.25
C THR A 26 -5.39 15.95 -5.30
N GLN A 27 -5.56 14.87 -6.07
CA GLN A 27 -6.62 14.81 -7.09
C GLN A 27 -8.01 14.83 -6.43
N ALA A 28 -8.23 14.03 -5.39
CA ALA A 28 -9.50 13.98 -4.66
C ALA A 28 -9.89 15.35 -4.09
N LEU A 29 -8.93 16.09 -3.51
CA LEU A 29 -9.16 17.43 -2.99
C LEU A 29 -9.41 18.46 -4.08
N LYS A 30 -8.72 18.37 -5.23
CA LYS A 30 -9.00 19.23 -6.39
C LYS A 30 -10.42 19.04 -6.93
N LEU A 31 -10.91 17.80 -7.01
CA LEU A 31 -12.30 17.50 -7.37
C LEU A 31 -13.31 18.15 -6.42
N ARG A 32 -12.93 18.38 -5.16
CA ARG A 32 -13.75 19.06 -4.14
C ARG A 32 -13.55 20.60 -4.11
N GLY A 33 -12.84 21.16 -5.09
CA GLY A 33 -12.67 22.61 -5.24
C GLY A 33 -11.55 23.21 -4.39
N HIS A 34 -10.64 22.41 -3.85
CA HIS A 34 -9.47 22.95 -3.14
C HIS A 34 -8.35 23.31 -4.10
N ALA A 35 -7.61 24.39 -3.81
CA ALA A 35 -6.37 24.73 -4.51
C ALA A 35 -5.23 23.90 -3.89
N VAL A 36 -4.65 22.98 -4.65
CA VAL A 36 -3.63 22.03 -4.12
C VAL A 36 -2.35 22.16 -4.92
N ARG A 37 -1.23 22.32 -4.21
CA ARG A 37 0.14 22.26 -4.74
C ARG A 37 0.93 21.13 -4.07
N GLN A 38 2.00 20.73 -4.72
CA GLN A 38 2.95 19.73 -4.20
C GLN A 38 4.35 20.30 -4.30
N MET A 39 5.20 19.96 -3.33
CA MET A 39 6.63 20.22 -3.38
C MET A 39 7.41 19.09 -2.70
N SER A 40 8.69 18.98 -3.03
CA SER A 40 9.61 18.12 -2.30
C SER A 40 10.38 18.93 -1.27
N ILE A 41 10.74 18.28 -0.16
CA ILE A 41 11.60 18.90 0.84
C ILE A 41 12.97 19.21 0.24
N GLY A 42 13.52 20.37 0.57
CA GLY A 42 14.82 20.86 0.08
C GLY A 42 15.57 21.62 1.17
N SER A 43 16.62 22.36 0.77
CA SER A 43 17.39 23.19 1.69
C SER A 43 16.57 24.34 2.29
N GLU A 44 15.69 24.93 1.45
CA GLU A 44 14.89 26.11 1.81
C GLU A 44 13.47 25.98 1.27
N ILE A 45 12.51 26.61 1.95
CA ILE A 45 11.13 26.76 1.48
C ILE A 45 11.06 28.04 0.64
N PRO A 46 10.65 27.98 -0.61
CA PRO A 46 10.39 29.20 -1.38
C PRO A 46 9.38 30.09 -0.64
N LYS A 47 9.68 31.38 -0.53
CA LYS A 47 8.85 32.32 0.25
C LYS A 47 7.38 32.29 -0.19
N GLU A 48 7.14 32.22 -1.48
CA GLU A 48 5.79 32.14 -2.05
C GLU A 48 5.01 30.88 -1.60
N LEU A 49 5.72 29.76 -1.35
CA LEU A 49 5.10 28.51 -0.86
C LEU A 49 4.97 28.49 0.67
N LEU A 50 5.78 29.27 1.39
CA LEU A 50 5.66 29.41 2.83
C LEU A 50 4.40 30.23 3.22
N GLU A 51 4.07 31.26 2.44
CA GLU A 51 2.97 32.17 2.71
C GLU A 51 1.65 31.76 2.01
N TRP A 52 1.70 30.84 1.05
CA TRP A 52 0.55 30.51 0.21
C TRP A 52 -0.49 29.60 0.89
N PRO A 53 -0.14 28.52 1.66
CA PRO A 53 -1.12 27.54 2.07
C PRO A 53 -1.89 27.94 3.35
N ASP A 54 -3.15 27.52 3.42
CA ASP A 54 -3.91 27.50 4.69
C ASP A 54 -3.51 26.27 5.52
N VAL A 55 -3.13 25.18 4.84
CA VAL A 55 -2.78 23.89 5.44
C VAL A 55 -1.60 23.29 4.69
N VAL A 56 -0.61 22.77 5.42
CA VAL A 56 0.48 21.98 4.89
C VAL A 56 0.42 20.54 5.40
N VAL A 57 0.57 19.57 4.50
CA VAL A 57 0.58 18.14 4.81
C VAL A 57 1.98 17.60 4.52
N PHE A 58 2.69 17.19 5.56
CA PHE A 58 3.97 16.51 5.43
C PHE A 58 3.73 15.01 5.30
N GLY A 59 4.17 14.40 4.20
CA GLY A 59 4.25 12.96 4.05
C GLY A 59 5.31 12.35 4.97
N ARG A 60 5.21 11.06 5.23
CA ARG A 60 6.23 10.31 5.95
C ARG A 60 7.58 10.44 5.23
N THR A 61 8.61 10.80 5.98
CA THR A 61 9.96 11.02 5.44
C THR A 61 10.84 9.78 5.51
N TYR A 62 11.74 9.66 4.54
CA TYR A 62 12.90 8.77 4.56
C TYR A 62 14.13 9.49 5.14
N PRO A 63 15.27 8.79 5.32
CA PRO A 63 16.50 9.46 5.69
C PRO A 63 16.83 10.60 4.74
N THR A 64 16.85 11.83 5.24
CA THR A 64 17.14 13.02 4.47
C THR A 64 18.11 13.92 5.26
N GLN A 65 18.93 14.68 4.55
CA GLN A 65 19.77 15.72 5.13
C GLN A 65 18.97 16.95 5.59
N TYR A 66 17.70 17.05 5.17
CA TYR A 66 16.84 18.17 5.53
C TYR A 66 16.09 17.90 6.83
N ASN A 67 15.72 18.95 7.53
CA ASN A 67 15.01 18.87 8.80
C ASN A 67 13.52 19.20 8.64
N PRO A 68 12.64 18.20 8.50
CA PRO A 68 11.21 18.46 8.34
C PRO A 68 10.58 19.23 9.50
N VAL A 69 11.05 19.01 10.74
CA VAL A 69 10.54 19.70 11.92
C VAL A 69 10.84 21.20 11.88
N LYS A 70 11.99 21.59 11.32
CA LYS A 70 12.29 23.02 11.09
C LYS A 70 11.24 23.63 10.18
N TRP A 71 10.94 23.00 9.04
CA TRP A 71 9.92 23.46 8.10
C TRP A 71 8.53 23.52 8.72
N MET A 72 8.15 22.49 9.48
CA MET A 72 6.87 22.49 10.20
C MET A 72 6.71 23.69 11.11
N LYS A 73 7.78 24.07 11.85
CA LYS A 73 7.80 25.26 12.70
C LYS A 73 7.70 26.57 11.90
N GLU A 74 8.38 26.65 10.76
CA GLU A 74 8.31 27.81 9.89
C GLU A 74 6.89 28.05 9.36
N PHE A 75 6.18 27.00 8.89
CA PHE A 75 4.78 27.11 8.50
C PHE A 75 3.87 27.52 9.65
N LYS A 76 4.06 26.95 10.84
CA LYS A 76 3.27 27.34 12.04
C LYS A 76 3.48 28.80 12.42
N ALA A 77 4.70 29.32 12.26
CA ALA A 77 4.98 30.73 12.52
C ALA A 77 4.21 31.67 11.58
N GLN A 78 3.81 31.19 10.41
CA GLN A 78 2.93 31.89 9.45
C GLN A 78 1.42 31.67 9.75
N GLY A 79 1.08 30.94 10.81
CA GLY A 79 -0.30 30.60 11.12
C GLY A 79 -0.88 29.46 10.28
N VAL A 80 -0.04 28.77 9.48
CA VAL A 80 -0.44 27.64 8.65
C VAL A 80 -0.63 26.40 9.52
N ARG A 81 -1.75 25.68 9.33
CA ARG A 81 -1.98 24.41 10.02
C ARG A 81 -1.07 23.34 9.47
N VAL A 82 -0.38 22.64 10.36
CA VAL A 82 0.58 21.58 10.02
C VAL A 82 0.00 20.21 10.30
N ILE A 83 -0.11 19.39 9.27
CA ILE A 83 -0.57 18.00 9.32
C ILE A 83 0.60 17.07 8.98
N TYR A 84 0.70 15.96 9.69
CA TYR A 84 1.65 14.91 9.40
C TYR A 84 0.96 13.61 9.04
N ASP A 85 1.35 13.01 7.91
CA ASP A 85 0.80 11.75 7.42
C ASP A 85 1.72 10.59 7.75
N MET A 86 1.19 9.60 8.49
CA MET A 86 1.89 8.41 8.90
C MET A 86 1.12 7.16 8.48
N ASP A 87 1.66 6.43 7.52
CA ASP A 87 0.97 5.34 6.82
C ASP A 87 1.31 3.93 7.33
N ASP A 88 2.40 3.76 8.10
CA ASP A 88 2.86 2.48 8.61
C ASP A 88 3.25 2.53 10.10
N ASP A 89 3.27 1.34 10.74
CA ASP A 89 3.65 1.16 12.15
C ASP A 89 5.14 0.85 12.32
N PHE A 90 6.00 1.83 12.12
CA PHE A 90 7.45 1.64 12.20
C PHE A 90 7.98 1.26 13.59
N TRP A 91 7.15 1.29 14.63
CA TRP A 91 7.53 0.80 15.97
C TRP A 91 7.36 -0.71 16.13
N GLN A 92 6.70 -1.39 15.15
CA GLN A 92 6.37 -2.82 15.21
C GLN A 92 6.87 -3.61 14.01
N VAL A 93 7.82 -3.07 13.26
CA VAL A 93 8.43 -3.80 12.13
C VAL A 93 9.15 -5.04 12.66
N ALA A 94 8.82 -6.20 12.11
CA ALA A 94 9.46 -7.47 12.48
C ALA A 94 10.95 -7.44 12.15
N LYS A 95 11.78 -8.10 12.97
CA LYS A 95 13.25 -8.10 12.79
C LYS A 95 13.72 -8.68 11.47
N ASN A 96 12.96 -9.60 10.91
CA ASN A 96 13.21 -10.22 9.60
C ASN A 96 12.69 -9.38 8.42
N ASN A 97 11.96 -8.29 8.66
CA ASN A 97 11.50 -7.41 7.59
C ASN A 97 12.59 -6.41 7.22
N PRO A 98 12.94 -6.24 5.93
CA PRO A 98 13.97 -5.29 5.49
C PRO A 98 13.73 -3.85 5.94
N SER A 99 12.48 -3.46 6.14
CA SER A 99 12.13 -2.11 6.62
C SER A 99 12.58 -1.83 8.05
N VAL A 100 13.04 -2.84 8.82
CA VAL A 100 13.45 -2.66 10.22
C VAL A 100 14.63 -1.71 10.38
N LEU A 101 15.57 -1.70 9.43
CA LEU A 101 16.74 -0.83 9.48
C LEU A 101 16.35 0.64 9.32
N VAL A 102 15.51 0.92 8.31
CA VAL A 102 14.95 2.25 8.07
C VAL A 102 14.13 2.69 9.27
N SER A 103 13.29 1.81 9.79
CA SER A 103 12.46 2.07 10.95
C SER A 103 13.30 2.46 12.17
N ASN A 104 14.34 1.70 12.48
CA ASN A 104 15.21 1.98 13.64
C ASN A 104 15.96 3.31 13.50
N ALA A 105 16.40 3.65 12.28
CA ALA A 105 17.10 4.89 12.01
C ALA A 105 16.21 6.14 12.12
N LEU A 106 14.89 6.00 11.88
CA LEU A 106 13.99 7.15 11.73
C LEU A 106 12.95 7.31 12.85
N LYS A 107 12.91 6.41 13.84
CA LYS A 107 11.91 6.48 14.92
C LYS A 107 11.85 7.84 15.61
N ASP A 108 12.98 8.37 16.01
CA ASP A 108 13.07 9.66 16.70
C ASP A 108 12.62 10.82 15.81
N GLN A 109 12.94 10.74 14.52
CA GLN A 109 12.49 11.71 13.52
C GLN A 109 10.98 11.67 13.35
N TYR A 110 10.39 10.48 13.22
CA TYR A 110 8.93 10.31 13.14
C TYR A 110 8.22 10.82 14.39
N GLU A 111 8.73 10.49 15.58
CA GLU A 111 8.17 11.01 16.83
C GLU A 111 8.23 12.53 16.93
N SER A 112 9.35 13.13 16.51
CA SER A 112 9.53 14.57 16.50
C SER A 112 8.53 15.27 15.58
N GLN A 113 8.28 14.71 14.38
CA GLN A 113 7.29 15.21 13.45
C GLN A 113 5.85 15.04 13.97
N ILE A 114 5.52 13.88 14.57
CA ILE A 114 4.24 13.67 15.22
C ILE A 114 4.00 14.68 16.35
N LYS A 115 5.01 14.92 17.17
CA LYS A 115 4.94 15.89 18.28
C LYS A 115 4.75 17.32 17.77
N GLU A 116 5.41 17.69 16.68
CA GLU A 116 5.29 19.03 16.09
C GLU A 116 3.97 19.26 15.36
N ALA A 117 3.41 18.28 14.69
CA ALA A 117 2.17 18.41 13.94
C ALA A 117 0.98 18.84 14.81
N ASP A 118 0.06 19.64 14.26
CA ASP A 118 -1.23 19.96 14.90
C ASP A 118 -2.18 18.77 14.83
N ILE A 119 -2.13 18.05 13.70
CA ILE A 119 -2.96 16.89 13.41
C ILE A 119 -2.08 15.79 12.80
N VAL A 120 -2.36 14.55 13.15
CA VAL A 120 -1.78 13.38 12.46
C VAL A 120 -2.88 12.68 11.69
N ILE A 121 -2.58 12.27 10.46
CA ILE A 121 -3.48 11.48 9.64
C ILE A 121 -2.88 10.11 9.35
N THR A 122 -3.73 9.11 9.10
CA THR A 122 -3.31 7.73 8.84
C THR A 122 -4.36 6.98 8.02
N PRO A 123 -3.97 5.98 7.20
CA PRO A 123 -4.91 5.27 6.34
C PRO A 123 -5.74 4.20 7.06
N SER A 124 -5.37 3.76 8.26
CA SER A 124 -6.03 2.64 8.93
C SER A 124 -6.53 2.95 10.33
N GLU A 125 -7.66 2.34 10.70
CA GLU A 125 -8.20 2.46 12.05
C GLU A 125 -7.28 1.90 13.14
N VAL A 126 -6.51 0.87 12.80
CA VAL A 126 -5.56 0.24 13.73
C VAL A 126 -4.48 1.23 14.11
N LEU A 127 -3.88 1.90 13.11
CA LEU A 127 -2.91 2.96 13.34
C LEU A 127 -3.52 4.15 14.07
N ALA A 128 -4.72 4.58 13.68
CA ALA A 128 -5.39 5.71 14.33
C ALA A 128 -5.61 5.46 15.82
N LYS A 129 -6.10 4.28 16.20
CA LYS A 129 -6.28 3.88 17.61
C LYS A 129 -4.94 3.83 18.36
N LYS A 130 -3.91 3.26 17.72
CA LYS A 130 -2.57 3.15 18.29
C LYS A 130 -1.93 4.50 18.52
N PHE A 131 -1.89 5.36 17.51
CA PHE A 131 -1.27 6.68 17.60
C PHE A 131 -2.00 7.59 18.59
N LYS A 132 -3.32 7.50 18.66
CA LYS A 132 -4.10 8.23 19.68
C LYS A 132 -3.68 7.83 21.11
N LYS A 133 -3.40 6.54 21.32
CA LYS A 133 -2.95 6.04 22.62
C LYS A 133 -1.54 6.54 22.99
N TYR A 134 -0.61 6.51 22.00
CA TYR A 134 0.81 6.81 22.27
C TYR A 134 1.15 8.29 22.26
N PHE A 135 0.54 9.07 21.38
CA PHE A 135 1.00 10.44 21.13
C PHE A 135 0.09 11.52 21.69
N LYS A 136 -1.08 11.19 22.25
CA LYS A 136 -2.06 12.16 22.78
C LYS A 136 -2.37 13.30 21.78
N LYS A 137 -2.33 13.01 20.50
CA LYS A 137 -2.57 13.94 19.39
C LYS A 137 -3.97 13.75 18.81
N LYS A 138 -4.43 14.74 18.07
CA LYS A 138 -5.61 14.63 17.21
C LYS A 138 -5.24 13.76 16.02
N ILE A 139 -5.87 12.60 15.92
CA ILE A 139 -5.61 11.61 14.86
C ILE A 139 -6.87 11.48 14.02
N HIS A 140 -6.70 11.62 12.68
CA HIS A 140 -7.81 11.43 11.73
C HIS A 140 -7.53 10.28 10.79
N LEU A 141 -8.59 9.56 10.44
CA LEU A 141 -8.55 8.50 9.45
C LEU A 141 -8.71 9.12 8.05
N CYS A 142 -7.68 8.96 7.21
CA CYS A 142 -7.69 9.34 5.80
C CYS A 142 -7.38 8.10 4.97
N PRO A 143 -8.41 7.36 4.50
CA PRO A 143 -8.20 6.10 3.80
C PRO A 143 -7.49 6.29 2.48
N ASN A 144 -6.81 5.23 2.02
CA ASN A 144 -6.32 5.14 0.67
C ASN A 144 -7.49 4.87 -0.30
N GLY A 145 -7.28 5.26 -1.54
CA GLY A 145 -8.25 5.03 -2.62
C GLY A 145 -7.55 4.73 -3.94
N VAL A 146 -8.35 4.76 -4.99
CA VAL A 146 -7.93 4.54 -6.37
C VAL A 146 -8.51 5.61 -7.29
N ASP A 147 -7.74 6.00 -8.30
CA ASP A 147 -8.24 6.79 -9.42
C ASP A 147 -8.81 5.83 -10.48
N LEU A 148 -10.11 5.68 -10.51
CA LEU A 148 -10.77 4.75 -11.43
C LEU A 148 -10.54 5.12 -12.90
N ALA A 149 -10.30 6.38 -13.22
CA ALA A 149 -10.05 6.82 -14.59
C ALA A 149 -8.67 6.39 -15.11
N SER A 150 -7.75 6.05 -14.21
CA SER A 150 -6.42 5.53 -14.56
C SER A 150 -6.41 4.06 -14.95
N TYR A 151 -7.47 3.31 -14.63
CA TYR A 151 -7.62 1.91 -15.01
C TYR A 151 -8.35 1.80 -16.34
N ILE A 152 -7.89 0.89 -17.19
CA ILE A 152 -8.56 0.57 -18.45
C ILE A 152 -9.39 -0.73 -18.29
N GLU A 153 -10.34 -0.93 -19.17
CA GLU A 153 -11.06 -2.19 -19.24
C GLU A 153 -10.08 -3.35 -19.49
N ARG A 154 -10.32 -4.49 -18.85
CA ARG A 154 -9.48 -5.68 -19.03
C ARG A 154 -9.60 -6.16 -20.47
N PRO A 155 -8.47 -6.43 -21.14
CA PRO A 155 -8.47 -6.77 -22.56
C PRO A 155 -8.89 -8.20 -22.86
N HIS A 156 -8.95 -9.09 -21.85
CA HIS A 156 -9.24 -10.53 -21.99
C HIS A 156 -8.40 -11.19 -23.08
N ILE A 157 -7.09 -10.93 -23.05
CA ILE A 157 -6.14 -11.38 -24.06
C ILE A 157 -5.62 -12.79 -23.83
N HIS A 158 -5.70 -13.28 -22.59
CA HIS A 158 -5.27 -14.63 -22.25
C HIS A 158 -6.40 -15.64 -22.50
N GLN A 159 -6.05 -16.76 -23.13
CA GLN A 159 -6.98 -17.90 -23.31
C GLN A 159 -7.03 -18.79 -22.07
N GLU A 160 -5.97 -18.75 -21.28
CA GLU A 160 -5.81 -19.48 -20.03
C GLU A 160 -6.17 -18.63 -18.83
N LEU A 161 -6.50 -19.29 -17.72
CA LEU A 161 -6.75 -18.62 -16.45
C LEU A 161 -5.47 -17.97 -15.93
N VAL A 162 -5.53 -16.72 -15.50
CA VAL A 162 -4.39 -15.99 -14.93
C VAL A 162 -4.60 -15.74 -13.44
N ILE A 163 -3.72 -16.31 -12.62
CA ILE A 163 -3.66 -16.05 -11.17
C ILE A 163 -2.53 -15.06 -10.92
N GLY A 164 -2.86 -13.86 -10.45
CA GLY A 164 -1.90 -12.78 -10.24
C GLY A 164 -1.54 -12.55 -8.78
N TYR A 165 -0.25 -12.46 -8.50
CA TYR A 165 0.29 -11.86 -7.28
C TYR A 165 0.94 -10.50 -7.63
N MET A 166 0.62 -9.47 -6.84
CA MET A 166 1.20 -8.14 -6.96
C MET A 166 1.83 -7.71 -5.64
N GLY A 167 3.05 -7.21 -5.69
CA GLY A 167 3.69 -6.68 -4.48
C GLY A 167 5.18 -6.39 -4.65
N ALA A 168 5.68 -5.48 -3.82
CA ALA A 168 7.10 -5.19 -3.73
C ALA A 168 7.86 -6.27 -2.94
N ALA A 169 9.18 -6.25 -3.04
CA ALA A 169 10.07 -7.21 -2.38
C ALA A 169 9.89 -7.28 -0.84
N SER A 170 9.43 -6.23 -0.20
CA SER A 170 9.12 -6.22 1.24
C SER A 170 8.01 -7.18 1.67
N HIS A 171 7.27 -7.77 0.71
CA HIS A 171 6.18 -8.72 0.94
C HIS A 171 6.54 -10.19 0.68
N TRP A 172 7.81 -10.51 0.43
CA TRP A 172 8.20 -11.88 0.15
C TRP A 172 7.98 -12.82 1.34
N GLY A 173 8.05 -12.31 2.57
CA GLY A 173 7.64 -13.06 3.74
C GLY A 173 6.21 -13.62 3.64
N ASP A 174 5.31 -12.87 3.00
CA ASP A 174 3.91 -13.29 2.83
C ASP A 174 3.75 -14.44 1.81
N LEU A 175 4.68 -14.59 0.86
CA LEU A 175 4.58 -15.55 -0.24
C LEU A 175 4.75 -17.01 0.18
N HIS A 176 5.41 -17.28 1.32
CA HIS A 176 5.51 -18.64 1.84
C HIS A 176 4.14 -19.28 2.15
N LEU A 177 3.13 -18.43 2.41
CA LEU A 177 1.76 -18.88 2.68
C LEU A 177 1.11 -19.56 1.48
N ILE A 178 1.56 -19.27 0.27
CA ILE A 178 0.91 -19.69 -0.97
C ILE A 178 1.78 -20.54 -1.91
N GLY A 179 3.09 -20.51 -1.78
CA GLY A 179 3.99 -21.14 -2.76
C GLY A 179 3.67 -22.63 -3.00
N GLN A 180 3.54 -23.41 -1.93
CA GLN A 180 3.17 -24.83 -2.04
C GLN A 180 1.76 -25.04 -2.59
N VAL A 181 0.82 -24.17 -2.23
CA VAL A 181 -0.58 -24.24 -2.67
C VAL A 181 -0.66 -24.05 -4.19
N VAL A 182 0.02 -23.02 -4.71
CA VAL A 182 0.04 -22.71 -6.15
C VAL A 182 0.68 -23.86 -6.93
N ASN A 183 1.82 -24.38 -6.42
CA ASN A 183 2.51 -25.51 -7.04
C ASN A 183 1.62 -26.76 -7.13
N ASP A 184 0.94 -27.12 -6.03
CA ASP A 184 0.09 -28.31 -6.02
C ASP A 184 -1.18 -28.16 -6.87
N LEU A 185 -1.75 -26.96 -6.96
CA LEU A 185 -2.85 -26.67 -7.85
C LEU A 185 -2.43 -26.71 -9.33
N ALA A 186 -1.23 -26.26 -9.68
CA ALA A 186 -0.71 -26.30 -11.04
C ALA A 186 -0.45 -27.74 -11.57
N LYS A 187 -0.25 -28.71 -10.68
CA LYS A 187 -0.19 -30.14 -11.06
C LYS A 187 -1.55 -30.69 -11.52
N LYS A 188 -2.64 -30.00 -11.16
CA LYS A 188 -4.01 -30.45 -11.38
C LYS A 188 -4.77 -29.59 -12.41
N TYR A 189 -4.44 -28.32 -12.49
CA TYR A 189 -5.13 -27.33 -13.32
C TYR A 189 -4.13 -26.55 -14.16
N ASP A 190 -4.52 -26.23 -15.39
CA ASP A 190 -3.73 -25.36 -16.26
C ASP A 190 -4.08 -23.89 -15.97
N PHE A 191 -3.09 -23.10 -15.60
CA PHE A 191 -3.18 -21.66 -15.41
C PHE A 191 -1.80 -21.01 -15.51
N LEU A 192 -1.80 -19.72 -15.82
CA LEU A 192 -0.61 -18.87 -15.77
C LEU A 192 -0.51 -18.23 -14.39
N PHE A 193 0.63 -18.38 -13.72
CA PHE A 193 0.90 -17.67 -12.47
C PHE A 193 1.71 -16.40 -12.74
N ALA A 194 1.08 -15.25 -12.54
CA ALA A 194 1.68 -13.96 -12.82
C ALA A 194 2.21 -13.29 -11.55
N ILE A 195 3.44 -12.78 -11.62
CA ILE A 195 4.11 -12.08 -10.53
C ILE A 195 4.40 -10.67 -11.00
N TYR A 196 3.74 -9.68 -10.38
CA TYR A 196 3.88 -8.27 -10.72
C TYR A 196 4.56 -7.48 -9.60
N GLY A 197 5.52 -6.64 -9.97
CA GLY A 197 6.21 -5.71 -9.06
C GLY A 197 7.47 -6.27 -8.40
N LEU A 198 7.81 -7.53 -8.66
CA LEU A 198 9.11 -8.09 -8.35
C LEU A 198 10.00 -7.98 -9.60
N THR A 199 11.17 -7.38 -9.46
CA THR A 199 12.13 -7.21 -10.56
C THR A 199 13.17 -8.32 -10.55
N GLY A 200 13.46 -8.88 -11.71
CA GLY A 200 14.46 -9.94 -11.87
C GLY A 200 14.10 -11.28 -11.22
N GLU A 201 15.06 -12.18 -11.15
CA GLU A 201 14.93 -13.36 -10.30
C GLU A 201 14.69 -12.93 -8.87
N PRO A 202 13.78 -13.58 -8.11
CA PRO A 202 13.48 -13.20 -6.73
C PRO A 202 14.71 -13.01 -5.86
N LEU A 203 15.75 -13.80 -6.09
CA LEU A 203 17.02 -13.70 -5.38
C LEU A 203 17.80 -12.43 -5.73
N GLU A 204 17.85 -12.04 -7.02
CA GLU A 204 18.59 -10.85 -7.48
C GLU A 204 17.94 -9.56 -6.94
N ALA A 205 16.63 -9.47 -7.00
CA ALA A 205 15.91 -8.33 -6.44
C ALA A 205 16.08 -8.23 -4.93
N ALA A 206 16.09 -9.35 -4.22
CA ALA A 206 16.38 -9.39 -2.79
C ALA A 206 17.83 -8.96 -2.52
N MET A 207 18.80 -9.44 -3.27
CA MET A 207 20.20 -9.05 -3.14
C MET A 207 20.41 -7.57 -3.43
N TYR A 208 19.78 -7.03 -4.47
CA TYR A 208 19.86 -5.60 -4.81
C TYR A 208 19.33 -4.71 -3.69
N PHE A 209 18.15 -5.04 -3.13
CA PHE A 209 17.57 -4.30 -2.03
C PHE A 209 18.45 -4.34 -0.78
N TYR A 210 19.04 -5.49 -0.48
CA TYR A 210 19.91 -5.68 0.67
C TYR A 210 21.28 -5.01 0.51
N GLN A 211 21.87 -5.07 -0.66
CA GLN A 211 23.15 -4.38 -0.94
C GLN A 211 23.03 -2.88 -0.74
N ARG A 212 21.88 -2.28 -1.08
CA ARG A 212 21.62 -0.86 -0.82
C ARG A 212 21.41 -0.54 0.66
N THR A 213 20.93 -1.49 1.45
CA THR A 213 20.54 -1.26 2.85
C THR A 213 21.65 -1.63 3.84
N LEU A 214 22.53 -2.55 3.46
CA LEU A 214 23.55 -3.15 4.34
C LEU A 214 24.94 -3.11 3.71
N ALA A 215 25.44 -1.94 3.33
CA ALA A 215 26.81 -1.85 2.85
C ALA A 215 27.81 -2.58 3.80
N GLY A 216 28.13 -3.84 3.53
CA GLY A 216 29.29 -4.50 4.06
C GLY A 216 29.22 -5.94 4.56
N ASN A 217 28.14 -6.48 5.07
CA ASN A 217 28.15 -7.85 5.66
C ASN A 217 26.86 -8.62 5.35
N PHE A 218 26.76 -9.10 4.11
CA PHE A 218 25.60 -9.84 3.66
C PHE A 218 25.87 -11.34 3.55
N ALA A 219 25.10 -12.14 4.30
CA ALA A 219 25.06 -13.60 4.17
C ALA A 219 23.58 -14.01 3.96
N PRO A 220 23.15 -14.18 2.68
CA PRO A 220 21.74 -14.46 2.35
C PRO A 220 21.21 -15.68 3.08
N GLU A 221 22.00 -16.73 3.23
CA GLU A 221 21.63 -17.96 3.92
C GLU A 221 21.33 -17.79 5.41
N LYS A 222 21.79 -16.71 6.04
CA LYS A 222 21.54 -16.38 7.46
C LYS A 222 20.31 -15.53 7.68
N ASN A 223 19.73 -14.99 6.61
CA ASN A 223 18.58 -14.11 6.71
C ASN A 223 17.29 -14.85 6.36
N GLU A 224 16.35 -14.89 7.30
CA GLU A 224 15.06 -15.59 7.17
C GLU A 224 14.23 -15.08 5.98
N TYR A 225 14.27 -13.78 5.72
CA TYR A 225 13.60 -13.16 4.59
C TYR A 225 14.09 -13.70 3.24
N TYR A 226 15.40 -13.87 3.07
CA TYR A 226 15.99 -14.48 1.87
C TYR A 226 15.68 -15.94 1.72
N ARG A 227 15.75 -16.68 2.82
CA ARG A 227 15.36 -18.09 2.81
C ARG A 227 13.92 -18.26 2.34
N SER A 228 13.03 -17.36 2.75
CA SER A 228 11.64 -17.36 2.29
C SER A 228 11.53 -17.06 0.78
N ALA A 229 12.30 -16.10 0.27
CA ALA A 229 12.34 -15.78 -1.15
C ALA A 229 12.92 -16.93 -2.00
N ILE A 230 14.04 -17.52 -1.59
CA ILE A 230 14.66 -18.67 -2.27
C ILE A 230 13.67 -19.84 -2.28
N LYS A 231 13.09 -20.19 -1.13
CA LYS A 231 12.12 -21.27 -1.05
C LYS A 231 10.91 -21.04 -1.95
N PHE A 232 10.42 -19.82 -2.03
CA PHE A 232 9.32 -19.47 -2.93
C PHE A 232 9.74 -19.62 -4.40
N ALA A 233 10.91 -19.11 -4.78
CA ALA A 233 11.43 -19.28 -6.13
C ALA A 233 11.61 -20.76 -6.52
N GLU A 234 12.12 -21.59 -5.61
CA GLU A 234 12.22 -23.04 -5.82
C GLU A 234 10.85 -23.70 -6.01
N GLN A 235 9.84 -23.26 -5.30
CA GLN A 235 8.47 -23.77 -5.45
C GLN A 235 7.83 -23.37 -6.80
N LEU A 236 8.27 -22.28 -7.40
CA LEU A 236 7.74 -21.80 -8.68
C LEU A 236 8.50 -22.29 -9.91
N LYS A 237 9.68 -22.91 -9.76
CA LYS A 237 10.59 -23.23 -10.88
C LYS A 237 9.96 -24.07 -12.01
N ASP A 238 8.98 -24.92 -11.67
CA ASP A 238 8.31 -25.81 -12.63
C ASP A 238 6.93 -25.27 -13.06
N LEU A 239 6.56 -24.06 -12.62
CA LEU A 239 5.29 -23.45 -12.96
C LEU A 239 5.41 -22.61 -14.24
N LYS A 240 4.31 -22.55 -14.97
CA LYS A 240 4.12 -21.57 -16.04
C LYS A 240 3.96 -20.20 -15.43
N THR A 241 4.99 -19.35 -15.51
CA THR A 241 5.01 -18.04 -14.88
C THR A 241 5.11 -16.90 -15.88
N MET A 242 4.47 -15.78 -15.53
CA MET A 242 4.65 -14.48 -16.19
C MET A 242 5.20 -13.48 -15.17
N HIS A 243 6.28 -12.82 -15.54
CA HIS A 243 6.90 -11.78 -14.70
C HIS A 243 6.61 -10.41 -15.29
N VAL A 244 5.99 -9.54 -14.49
CA VAL A 244 5.73 -8.15 -14.83
C VAL A 244 6.60 -7.28 -13.92
N PRO A 245 7.53 -6.50 -14.46
CA PRO A 245 8.44 -5.71 -13.65
C PRO A 245 7.70 -4.63 -12.87
N PHE A 246 8.35 -4.09 -11.84
CA PHE A 246 7.84 -2.92 -11.14
C PHE A 246 7.68 -1.75 -12.11
N MET A 247 6.53 -1.09 -12.06
CA MET A 247 6.21 0.07 -12.88
C MET A 247 6.15 1.33 -12.04
N PRO A 248 6.49 2.50 -12.62
CA PRO A 248 6.19 3.78 -12.01
C PRO A 248 4.72 3.88 -11.63
N PRO A 249 4.39 4.52 -10.50
CA PRO A 249 3.01 4.57 -9.99
C PRO A 249 1.98 5.10 -11.00
N GLU A 250 2.36 6.00 -11.88
CA GLU A 250 1.48 6.57 -12.91
C GLU A 250 1.10 5.55 -13.99
N LEU A 251 1.99 4.61 -14.28
CA LEU A 251 1.76 3.54 -15.27
C LEU A 251 1.13 2.30 -14.65
N HIS A 252 1.27 2.16 -13.33
CA HIS A 252 0.83 0.97 -12.60
C HIS A 252 -0.64 0.60 -12.88
N PRO A 253 -1.64 1.51 -12.82
CA PRO A 253 -3.04 1.15 -13.06
C PRO A 253 -3.29 0.57 -14.45
N SER A 254 -2.72 1.20 -15.49
CA SER A 254 -2.90 0.74 -16.87
C SER A 254 -2.18 -0.58 -17.15
N VAL A 255 -0.99 -0.79 -16.56
CA VAL A 255 -0.25 -2.06 -16.68
C VAL A 255 -0.98 -3.16 -15.94
N LEU A 256 -1.46 -2.90 -14.71
CA LEU A 256 -2.24 -3.88 -13.94
C LEU A 256 -3.50 -4.32 -14.70
N SER A 257 -4.20 -3.38 -15.33
CA SER A 257 -5.37 -3.70 -16.18
C SER A 257 -5.00 -4.65 -17.33
N ARG A 258 -3.83 -4.46 -17.94
CA ARG A 258 -3.32 -5.29 -19.05
C ARG A 258 -2.77 -6.64 -18.61
N CYS A 259 -2.44 -6.80 -17.33
CA CYS A 259 -2.06 -8.11 -16.79
C CYS A 259 -3.21 -9.11 -16.85
N ASP A 260 -4.45 -8.63 -16.98
CA ASP A 260 -5.66 -9.41 -17.22
C ASP A 260 -5.86 -10.56 -16.21
N PHE A 261 -5.60 -10.28 -14.92
CA PHE A 261 -5.73 -11.28 -13.87
C PHE A 261 -7.19 -11.69 -13.65
N ASP A 262 -7.49 -12.98 -13.72
CA ASP A 262 -8.77 -13.53 -13.33
C ASP A 262 -8.94 -13.62 -11.83
N ILE A 263 -7.85 -13.99 -11.15
CA ILE A 263 -7.77 -14.15 -9.70
C ILE A 263 -6.59 -13.33 -9.18
N GLY A 264 -6.86 -12.43 -8.27
CA GLY A 264 -5.83 -11.71 -7.51
C GLY A 264 -5.64 -12.35 -6.13
N ILE A 265 -4.41 -12.70 -5.77
CA ILE A 265 -4.12 -13.23 -4.44
C ILE A 265 -3.39 -12.21 -3.58
N ALA A 266 -3.86 -12.04 -2.35
CA ALA A 266 -3.31 -11.11 -1.38
C ALA A 266 -2.95 -11.83 -0.06
N PRO A 267 -1.91 -12.69 -0.05
CA PRO A 267 -1.40 -13.27 1.17
C PRO A 267 -0.82 -12.18 2.08
N LEU A 268 -1.02 -12.33 3.38
CA LEU A 268 -0.47 -11.41 4.38
C LEU A 268 -0.26 -12.16 5.71
N GLU A 269 0.92 -12.08 6.28
CA GLU A 269 1.19 -12.62 7.61
C GLU A 269 0.43 -11.86 8.69
N ASP A 270 -0.07 -12.59 9.70
CA ASP A 270 -0.73 -12.00 10.88
C ASP A 270 0.31 -11.44 11.85
N THR A 271 0.71 -10.21 11.60
CA THR A 271 1.66 -9.47 12.45
C THR A 271 1.09 -8.13 12.89
N THR A 272 1.58 -7.61 14.01
CA THR A 272 1.18 -6.28 14.49
C THR A 272 1.48 -5.19 13.47
N PHE A 273 2.60 -5.29 12.75
CA PHE A 273 2.96 -4.37 11.68
C PHE A 273 1.95 -4.43 10.52
N ASN A 274 1.67 -5.63 10.04
CA ASN A 274 0.75 -5.83 8.91
C ASN A 274 -0.70 -5.43 9.26
N ALA A 275 -1.11 -5.59 10.51
CA ALA A 275 -2.43 -5.15 10.98
C ALA A 275 -2.65 -3.63 10.82
N GLY A 276 -1.58 -2.84 10.84
CA GLY A 276 -1.60 -1.39 10.60
C GLY A 276 -1.73 -0.98 9.13
N LYS A 277 -1.48 -1.88 8.19
CA LYS A 277 -1.50 -1.58 6.74
C LYS A 277 -2.91 -1.24 6.24
N SER A 278 -2.98 -0.80 4.98
CA SER A 278 -4.23 -0.62 4.24
C SER A 278 -4.41 -1.71 3.18
N CYS A 279 -5.63 -1.83 2.63
CA CYS A 279 -5.98 -2.86 1.64
C CYS A 279 -5.67 -2.44 0.19
N VAL A 280 -4.62 -1.69 -0.08
CA VAL A 280 -4.31 -1.14 -1.42
C VAL A 280 -4.32 -2.23 -2.49
N LYS A 281 -3.65 -3.36 -2.28
CA LYS A 281 -3.68 -4.48 -3.24
C LYS A 281 -5.10 -4.92 -3.62
N TYR A 282 -5.99 -4.99 -2.62
CA TYR A 282 -7.38 -5.32 -2.85
C TYR A 282 -8.08 -4.26 -3.71
N TYR A 283 -7.87 -2.98 -3.40
CA TYR A 283 -8.50 -1.91 -4.15
C TYR A 283 -8.07 -1.92 -5.62
N GLU A 284 -6.80 -2.11 -5.86
CA GLU A 284 -6.21 -2.12 -7.21
C GLU A 284 -6.69 -3.31 -8.02
N TYR A 285 -6.64 -4.54 -7.49
CA TYR A 285 -7.19 -5.72 -8.17
C TYR A 285 -8.69 -5.58 -8.46
N ALA A 286 -9.46 -5.18 -7.46
CA ALA A 286 -10.91 -5.07 -7.60
C ALA A 286 -11.33 -3.95 -8.56
N SER A 287 -10.51 -2.89 -8.71
CA SER A 287 -10.80 -1.80 -9.66
C SER A 287 -10.97 -2.27 -11.09
N VAL A 288 -10.32 -3.36 -11.48
CA VAL A 288 -10.41 -3.96 -12.81
C VAL A 288 -11.30 -5.24 -12.85
N GLY A 289 -12.06 -5.51 -11.80
CA GLY A 289 -12.97 -6.67 -11.74
C GLY A 289 -12.28 -8.01 -11.48
N THR A 290 -11.01 -8.03 -11.11
CA THR A 290 -10.30 -9.23 -10.68
C THR A 290 -10.91 -9.79 -9.39
N ALA A 291 -11.21 -11.10 -9.35
CA ALA A 291 -11.70 -11.75 -8.14
C ALA A 291 -10.57 -11.91 -7.11
N VAL A 292 -10.69 -11.28 -5.94
CA VAL A 292 -9.62 -11.25 -4.93
C VAL A 292 -9.86 -12.27 -3.83
N LEU A 293 -8.84 -13.11 -3.58
CA LEU A 293 -8.71 -13.95 -2.39
C LEU A 293 -7.61 -13.40 -1.49
N ALA A 294 -7.94 -13.04 -0.26
CA ALA A 294 -6.99 -12.47 0.70
C ALA A 294 -6.91 -13.27 2.01
N SER A 295 -5.82 -13.13 2.74
CA SER A 295 -5.67 -13.64 4.10
C SER A 295 -6.75 -13.07 5.03
N ASP A 296 -7.34 -13.91 5.89
CA ASP A 296 -8.29 -13.49 6.94
C ASP A 296 -7.55 -12.88 8.13
N VAL A 297 -6.85 -11.78 7.88
CA VAL A 297 -6.12 -11.00 8.88
C VAL A 297 -6.37 -9.52 8.66
N LEU A 298 -6.13 -8.68 9.66
CA LEU A 298 -6.14 -7.23 9.47
C LEU A 298 -5.03 -6.81 8.49
N PRO A 299 -5.32 -5.90 7.58
CA PRO A 299 -6.55 -5.09 7.41
C PRO A 299 -7.65 -5.79 6.60
N TYR A 300 -7.34 -6.86 5.87
CA TYR A 300 -8.25 -7.48 4.88
C TYR A 300 -9.55 -7.99 5.48
N SER A 301 -9.52 -8.55 6.69
CA SER A 301 -10.70 -9.09 7.37
C SER A 301 -11.85 -8.09 7.55
N LYS A 302 -11.62 -6.81 7.35
CA LYS A 302 -12.64 -5.76 7.44
C LYS A 302 -13.24 -5.33 6.11
N GLU A 303 -12.52 -5.51 5.02
CA GLU A 303 -12.89 -4.88 3.74
C GLU A 303 -13.03 -5.87 2.58
N VAL A 304 -12.35 -7.02 2.65
CA VAL A 304 -12.36 -7.99 1.56
C VAL A 304 -13.46 -9.01 1.76
N GLY A 305 -14.33 -9.19 0.76
CA GLY A 305 -15.49 -10.06 0.84
C GLY A 305 -15.20 -11.56 0.67
N TYR A 306 -13.97 -11.98 0.34
CA TYR A 306 -13.58 -13.37 0.19
C TYR A 306 -12.21 -13.62 0.81
N LEU A 307 -12.21 -14.25 1.98
CA LEU A 307 -11.05 -14.40 2.87
C LEU A 307 -10.69 -15.85 3.08
N THR A 308 -9.42 -16.12 3.39
CA THR A 308 -8.92 -17.44 3.73
C THR A 308 -8.01 -17.39 4.96
N LYS A 309 -8.11 -18.38 5.83
CA LYS A 309 -7.14 -18.53 6.92
C LYS A 309 -5.75 -18.83 6.34
N ASN A 310 -4.72 -18.41 7.04
CA ASN A 310 -3.32 -18.66 6.65
C ASN A 310 -2.90 -20.11 6.91
N THR A 311 -3.68 -21.07 6.40
CA THR A 311 -3.37 -22.50 6.40
C THR A 311 -3.35 -23.02 4.98
N TYR A 312 -2.48 -24.01 4.71
CA TYR A 312 -2.41 -24.65 3.40
C TYR A 312 -3.80 -25.14 2.94
N LYS A 313 -4.54 -25.84 3.81
CA LYS A 313 -5.86 -26.42 3.50
C LYS A 313 -6.88 -25.35 3.06
N ASP A 314 -6.95 -24.22 3.76
CA ASP A 314 -7.93 -23.19 3.47
C ASP A 314 -7.55 -22.42 2.19
N TRP A 315 -6.26 -22.07 2.00
CA TRP A 315 -5.77 -21.48 0.77
C TRP A 315 -6.05 -22.38 -0.44
N TYR A 316 -5.69 -23.67 -0.35
CA TYR A 316 -5.91 -24.65 -1.40
C TYR A 316 -7.38 -24.71 -1.78
N LYS A 317 -8.29 -24.96 -0.82
CA LYS A 317 -9.73 -25.11 -1.04
C LYS A 317 -10.34 -23.87 -1.69
N LYS A 318 -10.00 -22.68 -1.20
CA LYS A 318 -10.61 -21.44 -1.67
C LYS A 318 -10.06 -20.98 -3.01
N LEU A 319 -8.76 -21.17 -3.25
CA LEU A 319 -8.17 -20.89 -4.54
C LEU A 319 -8.64 -21.89 -5.59
N GLU A 320 -8.72 -23.18 -5.27
CA GLU A 320 -9.28 -24.21 -6.14
C GLU A 320 -10.72 -23.85 -6.56
N LYS A 321 -11.56 -23.40 -5.63
CA LYS A 321 -12.91 -22.96 -5.96
C LYS A 321 -12.91 -21.83 -6.99
N LEU A 322 -12.04 -20.84 -6.87
CA LEU A 322 -11.92 -19.75 -7.85
C LEU A 322 -11.41 -20.25 -9.21
N ILE A 323 -10.55 -21.27 -9.23
CA ILE A 323 -10.06 -21.87 -10.48
C ILE A 323 -11.18 -22.57 -11.22
N VAL A 324 -11.96 -23.43 -10.55
CA VAL A 324 -12.92 -24.32 -11.21
C VAL A 324 -14.30 -23.69 -11.44
N ASP A 325 -14.70 -22.74 -10.60
CA ASP A 325 -16.03 -22.13 -10.64
C ASP A 325 -15.97 -20.73 -11.26
N LYS A 326 -16.02 -20.68 -12.60
CA LYS A 326 -15.94 -19.43 -13.37
C LYS A 326 -17.08 -18.45 -13.00
N GLU A 327 -18.29 -18.93 -12.87
CA GLU A 327 -19.45 -18.07 -12.55
C GLU A 327 -19.30 -17.43 -11.17
N PHE A 328 -18.90 -18.21 -10.17
CA PHE A 328 -18.61 -17.69 -8.84
C PHE A 328 -17.47 -16.65 -8.87
N ARG A 329 -16.40 -16.92 -9.60
CA ARG A 329 -15.26 -16.01 -9.75
C ARG A 329 -15.68 -14.67 -10.36
N GLU A 330 -16.40 -14.68 -11.47
CA GLU A 330 -16.86 -13.46 -12.14
C GLU A 330 -17.83 -12.65 -11.28
N LYS A 331 -18.78 -13.32 -10.63
CA LYS A 331 -19.73 -12.68 -9.70
C LYS A 331 -19.00 -12.05 -8.49
N LEU A 332 -17.99 -12.74 -7.97
CA LEU A 332 -17.17 -12.21 -6.87
C LEU A 332 -16.38 -11.00 -7.32
N GLY A 333 -15.68 -11.06 -8.45
CA GLY A 333 -14.92 -9.94 -9.00
C GLY A 333 -15.81 -8.70 -9.20
N LYS A 334 -16.98 -8.88 -9.79
CA LYS A 334 -17.95 -7.79 -9.97
C LYS A 334 -18.42 -7.20 -8.63
N LYS A 335 -18.78 -8.04 -7.66
CA LYS A 335 -19.19 -7.57 -6.31
C LYS A 335 -18.09 -6.74 -5.67
N GLN A 336 -16.84 -7.19 -5.75
CA GLN A 336 -15.68 -6.51 -5.16
C GLN A 336 -15.38 -5.21 -5.90
N GLN A 337 -15.48 -5.19 -7.22
CA GLN A 337 -15.35 -4.00 -8.05
C GLN A 337 -16.36 -2.92 -7.65
N ASP A 338 -17.64 -3.27 -7.58
CA ASP A 338 -18.71 -2.33 -7.21
C ASP A 338 -18.47 -1.74 -5.81
N TRP A 339 -18.00 -2.56 -4.89
CA TRP A 339 -17.66 -2.10 -3.55
C TRP A 339 -16.49 -1.08 -3.56
N VAL A 340 -15.41 -1.37 -4.28
CA VAL A 340 -14.24 -0.47 -4.37
C VAL A 340 -14.62 0.82 -5.08
N HIS A 341 -15.33 0.75 -6.19
CA HIS A 341 -15.80 1.92 -6.94
C HIS A 341 -16.64 2.85 -6.06
N LYS A 342 -17.52 2.30 -5.23
CA LYS A 342 -18.37 3.05 -4.31
C LYS A 342 -17.61 3.64 -3.12
N ASN A 343 -16.64 2.92 -2.55
CA ASN A 343 -16.10 3.23 -1.23
C ASN A 343 -14.64 3.70 -1.25
N ARG A 344 -13.93 3.54 -2.38
CA ARG A 344 -12.49 3.84 -2.48
C ARG A 344 -12.10 4.66 -3.72
N SER A 345 -13.06 5.15 -4.51
CA SER A 345 -12.80 6.11 -5.58
C SER A 345 -12.25 7.44 -5.02
N LEU A 346 -11.69 8.28 -5.87
CA LEU A 346 -11.23 9.62 -5.49
C LEU A 346 -12.34 10.44 -4.82
N ASP A 347 -13.57 10.35 -5.34
CA ASP A 347 -14.72 11.03 -4.75
C ASP A 347 -15.01 10.52 -3.32
N ALA A 348 -15.00 9.19 -3.13
CA ALA A 348 -15.27 8.56 -1.84
C ALA A 348 -14.21 8.91 -0.77
N ILE A 349 -12.94 9.02 -1.14
CA ILE A 349 -11.88 9.38 -0.18
C ILE A 349 -11.78 10.89 0.04
N GLY A 350 -12.27 11.72 -0.88
CA GLY A 350 -12.13 13.17 -0.82
C GLY A 350 -12.72 13.81 0.45
N LEU A 351 -13.91 13.39 0.85
CA LEU A 351 -14.56 13.93 2.07
C LEU A 351 -13.79 13.62 3.36
N PRO A 352 -13.33 12.36 3.62
CA PRO A 352 -12.44 12.07 4.75
C PRO A 352 -11.22 12.97 4.82
N TRP A 353 -10.56 13.18 3.69
CA TRP A 353 -9.39 14.04 3.61
C TRP A 353 -9.75 15.51 3.89
N GLU A 354 -10.80 16.04 3.28
CA GLU A 354 -11.26 17.42 3.51
C GLU A 354 -11.55 17.70 4.99
N LEU A 355 -12.32 16.82 5.65
CA LEU A 355 -12.65 16.95 7.06
C LEU A 355 -11.40 16.91 7.95
N ALA A 356 -10.44 16.04 7.63
CA ALA A 356 -9.18 15.99 8.36
C ALA A 356 -8.38 17.30 8.23
N LEU A 357 -8.35 17.89 7.02
CA LEU A 357 -7.68 19.18 6.79
C LEU A 357 -8.36 20.33 7.55
N GLN A 358 -9.68 20.29 7.70
CA GLN A 358 -10.46 21.24 8.52
C GLN A 358 -10.26 21.04 10.01
N GLY A 359 -9.64 19.93 10.41
CA GLY A 359 -9.47 19.54 11.80
C GLY A 359 -10.71 18.90 12.38
N GLU A 360 -11.64 18.47 11.55
CA GLU A 360 -12.86 17.77 11.92
C GLU A 360 -12.68 16.26 11.73
N GLY A 361 -13.02 15.48 12.75
CA GLY A 361 -13.03 14.03 12.65
C GLY A 361 -14.33 13.54 12.05
N ILE A 362 -14.30 12.50 11.24
CA ILE A 362 -15.50 11.83 10.76
C ILE A 362 -16.19 11.17 11.96
N LYS A 363 -17.31 11.73 12.39
CA LYS A 363 -18.18 11.08 13.38
C LYS A 363 -18.82 9.87 12.70
N GLY A 364 -18.47 8.66 13.14
CA GLY A 364 -19.19 7.46 12.75
C GLY A 364 -18.81 6.83 11.41
N LEU A 365 -17.55 6.90 10.98
CA LEU A 365 -17.07 6.05 9.89
C LEU A 365 -17.13 4.58 10.34
N LYS A 366 -18.34 4.00 10.29
CA LYS A 366 -18.46 2.55 10.31
C LYS A 366 -17.88 2.07 9.00
N VAL A 367 -16.77 1.35 9.06
CA VAL A 367 -16.33 0.53 7.92
C VAL A 367 -17.54 -0.35 7.59
N LEU A 368 -18.12 -0.12 6.42
CA LEU A 368 -19.27 -0.89 5.96
C LEU A 368 -18.78 -2.33 5.78
N ASN A 369 -19.00 -3.17 6.76
CA ASN A 369 -18.79 -4.60 6.64
C ASN A 369 -19.60 -5.09 5.44
N GLN A 370 -18.95 -5.82 4.55
CA GLN A 370 -19.65 -6.59 3.52
C GLN A 370 -20.37 -7.75 4.22
N SER A 371 -21.63 -7.53 4.63
CA SER A 371 -22.54 -8.63 4.98
C SER A 371 -23.00 -9.38 3.73
#